data_c2dffc3edf7a9765cbc76637b04b2a67
#
_entry.id   c2dffc3edf7a9765cbc76637b04b2a67
#
_cell.length_a   1.000
_cell.length_b   1.000
_cell.length_c   1.000
_cell.angle_alpha   90.00
_cell.angle_beta   90.00
_cell.angle_gamma   90.00
#
_symmetry.space_group_name_H-M   'P 1'
#
loop_
_entity.id
_entity.type
_entity.pdbx_description
1 polymer ?
#
loop_
_entity_poly.entity_id
_entity_poly.type
_entity_poly.pdbx_seq_one_letter_code
_entity_poly.pdbx_strand_id
1 'polypeptide(L)'
;MKKNILLGLSGSVACSKAETLFNTYKEKYNFQIIGTNSSTRYLSKEFLNSNKIVTNWDDLEGSPHIDLARWADIFLIYPATANLLAKLSIGIADDLLTSTYLMFDKPTFIAPAMHEEMYLNVKTIKNIQELNKTNIICGPRYGNLDIGDKGYGRMLEPEEILSIINKDKGSAIVTSGGTHENIDDVKVISNLSSGKQGRAIAFELLARGYDVTYFHSNTIESIPHANNISFTSSNELLTKLKEKIRNVDTLIMAAAVSDFTVNKLDGKVKRDKGSLSLELEPNLDIVKTIKEEFPDKKYIAFSAQTNNELNFDKLNDKNVDYLVINNILENKFGSENNKIQIIDKDNLIFESKLVSKEVIASHIIDNIDM
;
A
#
# COMPACT_ATOMS: atom_id res chain seq x y z
N MET A 1 9.94 -21.04 -15.60
CA MET A 1 8.95 -21.98 -14.99
C MET A 1 7.66 -21.19 -14.77
N LYS A 2 6.47 -21.83 -14.93
CA LYS A 2 5.21 -21.21 -14.60
C LYS A 2 5.13 -21.01 -13.07
N LYS A 3 4.63 -19.86 -12.60
CA LYS A 3 4.37 -19.65 -11.16
C LYS A 3 3.18 -20.49 -10.69
N ASN A 4 3.25 -20.98 -9.48
CA ASN A 4 2.20 -21.75 -8.83
C ASN A 4 1.27 -20.83 -8.06
N ILE A 5 0.00 -20.78 -8.45
CA ILE A 5 -1.05 -19.99 -7.79
C ILE A 5 -1.98 -20.91 -7.02
N LEU A 6 -2.04 -20.74 -5.70
CA LEU A 6 -3.09 -21.30 -4.87
C LEU A 6 -4.28 -20.33 -4.90
N LEU A 7 -5.38 -20.77 -5.52
CA LEU A 7 -6.61 -19.98 -5.65
C LEU A 7 -7.58 -20.35 -4.52
N GLY A 8 -7.76 -19.42 -3.58
CA GLY A 8 -8.67 -19.57 -2.45
C GLY A 8 -10.06 -18.98 -2.77
N LEU A 9 -11.12 -19.74 -2.53
CA LEU A 9 -12.49 -19.35 -2.83
C LEU A 9 -13.35 -19.29 -1.57
N SER A 10 -14.08 -18.19 -1.37
CA SER A 10 -15.16 -18.15 -0.37
C SER A 10 -16.52 -17.90 -1.01
N GLY A 11 -17.62 -18.29 -0.32
CA GLY A 11 -18.96 -18.33 -0.87
C GLY A 11 -19.52 -16.95 -1.27
N SER A 12 -19.34 -16.58 -2.52
CA SER A 12 -19.84 -15.35 -3.13
C SER A 12 -20.21 -15.58 -4.59
N VAL A 13 -21.21 -14.87 -5.09
CA VAL A 13 -21.58 -14.82 -6.51
C VAL A 13 -20.39 -14.44 -7.41
N ALA A 14 -19.41 -13.70 -6.85
CA ALA A 14 -18.19 -13.34 -7.53
C ALA A 14 -17.25 -14.53 -7.85
N CYS A 15 -17.55 -15.76 -7.42
CA CYS A 15 -16.81 -16.96 -7.83
C CYS A 15 -16.79 -17.17 -9.35
N SER A 16 -17.78 -16.66 -10.10
CA SER A 16 -17.76 -16.66 -11.57
C SER A 16 -16.53 -15.97 -12.16
N LYS A 17 -16.03 -14.92 -11.52
CA LYS A 17 -14.78 -14.25 -11.94
C LYS A 17 -13.54 -15.11 -11.65
N ALA A 18 -13.56 -15.93 -10.61
CA ALA A 18 -12.49 -16.89 -10.33
C ALA A 18 -12.46 -18.01 -11.38
N GLU A 19 -13.61 -18.48 -11.85
CA GLU A 19 -13.68 -19.39 -13.01
C GLU A 19 -13.09 -18.75 -14.27
N THR A 20 -13.44 -17.49 -14.54
CA THR A 20 -12.90 -16.72 -15.67
C THR A 20 -11.39 -16.60 -15.56
N LEU A 21 -10.88 -16.20 -14.39
CA LEU A 21 -9.43 -16.09 -14.13
C LEU A 21 -8.72 -17.42 -14.40
N PHE A 22 -9.20 -18.50 -13.82
CA PHE A 22 -8.62 -19.82 -14.02
C PHE A 22 -8.63 -20.23 -15.51
N ASN A 23 -9.78 -20.18 -16.17
CA ASN A 23 -9.93 -20.62 -17.54
C ASN A 23 -9.07 -19.82 -18.53
N THR A 24 -8.95 -18.50 -18.30
CA THR A 24 -8.15 -17.61 -19.15
C THR A 24 -6.66 -17.83 -18.97
N TYR A 25 -6.19 -18.17 -17.75
CA TYR A 25 -4.78 -18.12 -17.43
C TYR A 25 -4.15 -19.46 -17.02
N LYS A 26 -4.86 -20.58 -17.06
CA LYS A 26 -4.34 -21.93 -16.75
C LYS A 26 -3.18 -22.37 -17.62
N GLU A 27 -3.03 -21.79 -18.83
CA GLU A 27 -1.87 -22.05 -19.68
C GLU A 27 -0.63 -21.24 -19.26
N LYS A 28 -0.82 -20.12 -18.55
CA LYS A 28 0.25 -19.23 -18.10
C LYS A 28 0.76 -19.58 -16.71
N TYR A 29 -0.12 -20.05 -15.83
CA TYR A 29 0.15 -20.39 -14.44
C TYR A 29 -0.25 -21.82 -14.11
N ASN A 30 0.36 -22.40 -13.08
CA ASN A 30 -0.12 -23.63 -12.46
C ASN A 30 -1.10 -23.26 -11.35
N PHE A 31 -2.30 -23.83 -11.37
CA PHE A 31 -3.31 -23.57 -10.34
C PHE A 31 -3.60 -24.80 -9.49
N GLN A 32 -3.73 -24.61 -8.19
CA GLN A 32 -4.50 -25.46 -7.29
C GLN A 32 -5.62 -24.63 -6.68
N ILE A 33 -6.79 -25.23 -6.46
CA ILE A 33 -7.98 -24.51 -6.00
C ILE A 33 -8.42 -25.09 -4.67
N ILE A 34 -8.50 -24.21 -3.66
CA ILE A 34 -9.09 -24.54 -2.37
C ILE A 34 -10.28 -23.63 -2.09
N GLY A 35 -11.23 -24.08 -1.31
CA GLY A 35 -12.41 -23.26 -1.04
C GLY A 35 -13.10 -23.60 0.27
N THR A 36 -13.88 -22.65 0.76
CA THR A 36 -14.88 -22.96 1.80
C THR A 36 -15.98 -23.83 1.21
N ASN A 37 -16.65 -24.64 2.04
CA ASN A 37 -17.78 -25.46 1.59
C ASN A 37 -18.87 -24.65 0.90
N SER A 38 -19.05 -23.38 1.26
CA SER A 38 -20.03 -22.50 0.64
C SER A 38 -19.64 -22.02 -0.77
N SER A 39 -18.37 -22.07 -1.13
CA SER A 39 -17.88 -21.56 -2.44
C SER A 39 -18.42 -22.38 -3.61
N THR A 40 -18.56 -23.70 -3.44
CA THR A 40 -19.02 -24.60 -4.49
C THR A 40 -20.44 -24.30 -4.98
N ARG A 41 -21.27 -23.62 -4.16
CA ARG A 41 -22.64 -23.22 -4.55
C ARG A 41 -22.67 -22.15 -5.64
N TYR A 42 -21.59 -21.41 -5.81
CA TYR A 42 -21.48 -20.26 -6.71
C TYR A 42 -20.59 -20.53 -7.92
N LEU A 43 -20.14 -21.77 -8.07
CA LEU A 43 -19.36 -22.23 -9.22
C LEU A 43 -20.30 -22.95 -10.21
N SER A 44 -19.98 -22.84 -11.50
CA SER A 44 -20.71 -23.54 -12.52
C SER A 44 -20.53 -25.07 -12.42
N LYS A 45 -21.53 -25.83 -12.82
CA LYS A 45 -21.46 -27.30 -12.84
C LYS A 45 -20.32 -27.78 -13.75
N GLU A 46 -20.09 -27.08 -14.86
CA GLU A 46 -19.03 -27.40 -15.80
C GLU A 46 -17.64 -27.24 -15.13
N PHE A 47 -17.45 -26.16 -14.41
CA PHE A 47 -16.20 -25.90 -13.69
C PHE A 47 -15.95 -26.94 -12.59
N LEU A 48 -16.96 -27.27 -11.81
CA LEU A 48 -16.90 -28.30 -10.75
C LEU A 48 -16.58 -29.70 -11.30
N ASN A 49 -17.13 -30.06 -12.46
CA ASN A 49 -16.88 -31.35 -13.08
C ASN A 49 -15.49 -31.45 -13.73
N SER A 50 -14.94 -30.33 -14.17
CA SER A 50 -13.66 -30.29 -14.91
C SER A 50 -12.45 -30.02 -14.03
N ASN A 51 -12.64 -29.56 -12.80
CA ASN A 51 -11.56 -29.10 -11.92
C ASN A 51 -11.71 -29.65 -10.50
N LYS A 52 -10.59 -30.08 -9.91
CA LYS A 52 -10.57 -30.49 -8.50
C LYS A 52 -10.55 -29.24 -7.63
N ILE A 53 -11.57 -29.08 -6.79
CA ILE A 53 -11.65 -28.04 -5.76
C ILE A 53 -11.56 -28.72 -4.39
N VAL A 54 -10.53 -28.40 -3.64
CA VAL A 54 -10.30 -28.99 -2.33
C VAL A 54 -11.05 -28.17 -1.29
N THR A 55 -12.00 -28.75 -0.60
CA THR A 55 -12.82 -28.08 0.41
C THR A 55 -12.70 -28.67 1.79
N ASN A 56 -12.28 -29.94 1.88
CA ASN A 56 -12.15 -30.68 3.13
C ASN A 56 -10.75 -31.29 3.26
N TRP A 57 -10.39 -31.62 4.50
CA TRP A 57 -9.13 -32.25 4.84
C TRP A 57 -8.93 -33.60 4.14
N ASP A 58 -10.01 -34.36 4.01
CA ASP A 58 -9.99 -35.72 3.43
C ASP A 58 -9.93 -35.73 1.88
N ASP A 59 -9.99 -34.56 1.25
CA ASP A 59 -9.88 -34.44 -0.22
C ASP A 59 -8.46 -34.71 -0.75
N LEU A 60 -7.45 -34.64 0.14
CA LEU A 60 -6.05 -34.88 -0.13
C LEU A 60 -5.42 -35.75 0.96
N GLU A 61 -4.41 -36.54 0.61
CA GLU A 61 -3.62 -37.31 1.57
C GLU A 61 -2.59 -36.42 2.32
N GLY A 62 -2.15 -36.87 3.49
CA GLY A 62 -1.07 -36.24 4.25
C GLY A 62 -1.51 -35.00 5.05
N SER A 63 -0.81 -33.90 4.87
CA SER A 63 -1.06 -32.62 5.55
C SER A 63 -1.39 -31.51 4.55
N PRO A 64 -2.63 -31.50 4.00
CA PRO A 64 -2.99 -30.67 2.84
C PRO A 64 -2.67 -29.18 2.99
N HIS A 65 -2.91 -28.59 4.17
CA HIS A 65 -2.63 -27.18 4.43
C HIS A 65 -1.14 -26.84 4.34
N ILE A 66 -0.26 -27.76 4.76
CA ILE A 66 1.19 -27.58 4.69
C ILE A 66 1.66 -27.73 3.24
N ASP A 67 1.19 -28.78 2.56
CA ASP A 67 1.63 -29.10 1.21
C ASP A 67 1.18 -28.03 0.22
N LEU A 68 -0.07 -27.56 0.33
CA LEU A 68 -0.60 -26.48 -0.50
C LEU A 68 0.13 -25.15 -0.24
N ALA A 69 0.39 -24.79 1.02
CA ALA A 69 1.11 -23.57 1.36
C ALA A 69 2.55 -23.59 0.82
N ARG A 70 3.25 -24.72 0.93
CA ARG A 70 4.63 -24.88 0.43
C ARG A 70 4.73 -24.97 -1.08
N TRP A 71 3.73 -25.51 -1.75
CA TRP A 71 3.66 -25.60 -3.20
C TRP A 71 3.46 -24.24 -3.85
N ALA A 72 2.73 -23.32 -3.20
CA ALA A 72 2.33 -22.06 -3.79
C ALA A 72 3.46 -21.02 -3.79
N ASP A 73 3.68 -20.39 -4.94
CA ASP A 73 4.45 -19.16 -5.05
C ASP A 73 3.59 -17.95 -4.67
N ILE A 74 2.30 -18.03 -4.95
CA ILE A 74 1.29 -16.99 -4.75
C ILE A 74 0.05 -17.61 -4.13
N PHE A 75 -0.45 -17.03 -3.05
CA PHE A 75 -1.78 -17.33 -2.53
C PHE A 75 -2.73 -16.17 -2.87
N LEU A 76 -3.74 -16.45 -3.67
CA LEU A 76 -4.75 -15.51 -4.11
C LEU A 76 -6.12 -15.95 -3.57
N ILE A 77 -6.69 -15.18 -2.64
CA ILE A 77 -8.07 -15.38 -2.18
C ILE A 77 -9.00 -14.50 -3.02
N TYR A 78 -9.76 -15.13 -3.89
CA TYR A 78 -10.53 -14.46 -4.94
C TYR A 78 -11.80 -15.26 -5.29
N PRO A 79 -12.96 -14.96 -4.66
CA PRO A 79 -13.29 -13.85 -3.77
C PRO A 79 -13.02 -14.10 -2.27
N ALA A 80 -12.93 -12.98 -1.49
CA ALA A 80 -12.93 -12.97 -0.04
C ALA A 80 -14.21 -12.31 0.51
N THR A 81 -15.08 -13.11 1.15
CA THR A 81 -16.29 -12.60 1.82
C THR A 81 -15.98 -11.94 3.15
N ALA A 82 -16.89 -11.10 3.67
CA ALA A 82 -16.74 -10.47 4.99
C ALA A 82 -16.51 -11.50 6.12
N ASN A 83 -17.17 -12.67 6.05
CA ASN A 83 -16.97 -13.77 7.00
C ASN A 83 -15.51 -14.29 6.95
N LEU A 84 -15.00 -14.55 5.74
CA LEU A 84 -13.63 -15.02 5.59
C LEU A 84 -12.62 -13.95 6.06
N LEU A 85 -12.81 -12.69 5.69
CA LEU A 85 -11.96 -11.57 6.16
C LEU A 85 -11.90 -11.50 7.68
N ALA A 86 -13.04 -11.67 8.36
CA ALA A 86 -13.08 -11.69 9.82
C ALA A 86 -12.26 -12.86 10.40
N LYS A 87 -12.39 -14.07 9.87
CA LYS A 87 -11.62 -15.24 10.31
C LYS A 87 -10.12 -15.04 10.12
N LEU A 88 -9.71 -14.59 8.94
CA LEU A 88 -8.30 -14.37 8.63
C LEU A 88 -7.67 -13.28 9.51
N SER A 89 -8.41 -12.20 9.80
CA SER A 89 -7.91 -11.07 10.60
C SER A 89 -7.62 -11.41 12.05
N ILE A 90 -8.31 -12.42 12.61
CA ILE A 90 -8.15 -12.87 14.01
C ILE A 90 -7.51 -14.26 14.13
N GLY A 91 -7.10 -14.86 13.00
CA GLY A 91 -6.37 -16.13 12.98
C GLY A 91 -7.22 -17.37 13.28
N ILE A 92 -8.51 -17.38 12.91
CA ILE A 92 -9.34 -18.60 13.01
C ILE A 92 -8.94 -19.58 11.90
N ALA A 93 -8.65 -20.81 12.28
CA ALA A 93 -8.26 -21.92 11.40
C ALA A 93 -9.23 -23.11 11.58
N ASP A 94 -10.49 -22.90 11.21
CA ASP A 94 -11.58 -23.87 11.38
C ASP A 94 -11.91 -24.66 10.10
N ASP A 95 -11.24 -24.33 8.99
CA ASP A 95 -11.32 -25.02 7.71
C ASP A 95 -9.97 -25.11 7.02
N LEU A 96 -9.89 -25.85 5.91
CA LEU A 96 -8.63 -26.04 5.18
C LEU A 96 -8.08 -24.73 4.61
N LEU A 97 -8.93 -23.82 4.10
CA LEU A 97 -8.52 -22.56 3.52
C LEU A 97 -7.87 -21.65 4.57
N THR A 98 -8.53 -21.49 5.73
CA THR A 98 -8.03 -20.65 6.83
C THR A 98 -6.78 -21.22 7.47
N SER A 99 -6.66 -22.54 7.58
CA SER A 99 -5.46 -23.22 8.06
C SER A 99 -4.29 -23.07 7.08
N THR A 100 -4.55 -23.17 5.77
CA THR A 100 -3.54 -22.97 4.75
C THR A 100 -3.06 -21.51 4.74
N TYR A 101 -3.96 -20.55 4.97
CA TYR A 101 -3.60 -19.14 5.09
C TYR A 101 -2.62 -18.89 6.24
N LEU A 102 -2.85 -19.46 7.42
CA LEU A 102 -1.93 -19.33 8.55
C LEU A 102 -0.58 -20.03 8.33
N MET A 103 -0.55 -21.05 7.48
CA MET A 103 0.67 -21.78 7.12
C MET A 103 1.49 -21.10 6.04
N PHE A 104 0.88 -20.21 5.24
CA PHE A 104 1.54 -19.54 4.12
C PHE A 104 2.42 -18.39 4.63
N ASP A 105 3.72 -18.47 4.38
CA ASP A 105 4.76 -17.60 4.95
C ASP A 105 5.02 -16.31 4.15
N LYS A 106 4.28 -16.10 3.06
CA LYS A 106 4.36 -14.91 2.20
C LYS A 106 3.06 -14.11 2.29
N PRO A 107 3.10 -12.81 1.96
CA PRO A 107 1.87 -12.03 1.91
C PRO A 107 0.87 -12.59 0.90
N THR A 108 -0.39 -12.70 1.31
CA THR A 108 -1.50 -13.20 0.50
C THR A 108 -2.18 -12.05 -0.25
N PHE A 109 -2.59 -12.29 -1.49
CA PHE A 109 -3.45 -11.37 -2.24
C PHE A 109 -4.90 -11.67 -1.90
N ILE A 110 -5.62 -10.69 -1.37
CA ILE A 110 -6.99 -10.86 -0.86
C ILE A 110 -7.92 -9.90 -1.60
N ALA A 111 -8.89 -10.43 -2.33
CA ALA A 111 -9.85 -9.65 -3.10
C ALA A 111 -11.24 -9.66 -2.42
N PRO A 112 -11.61 -8.59 -1.68
CA PRO A 112 -12.91 -8.48 -1.06
C PRO A 112 -14.05 -8.47 -2.10
N ALA A 113 -15.15 -9.18 -1.78
CA ALA A 113 -16.35 -9.23 -2.60
C ALA A 113 -17.60 -9.27 -1.71
N MET A 114 -18.34 -8.18 -1.66
CA MET A 114 -19.55 -8.04 -0.82
C MET A 114 -20.33 -6.80 -1.23
N HIS A 115 -21.54 -6.65 -0.69
CA HIS A 115 -22.35 -5.45 -0.87
C HIS A 115 -21.74 -4.25 -0.11
N GLU A 116 -22.03 -3.01 -0.54
CA GLU A 116 -21.42 -1.79 -0.01
C GLU A 116 -21.63 -1.64 1.49
N GLU A 117 -22.84 -1.89 2.00
CA GLU A 117 -23.14 -1.79 3.44
C GLU A 117 -22.31 -2.76 4.28
N MET A 118 -22.01 -3.93 3.74
CA MET A 118 -21.12 -4.89 4.40
C MET A 118 -19.67 -4.41 4.37
N TYR A 119 -19.23 -3.81 3.25
CA TYR A 119 -17.88 -3.30 3.09
C TYR A 119 -17.63 -2.09 4.01
N LEU A 120 -18.59 -1.16 4.06
CA LEU A 120 -18.52 0.05 4.89
C LEU A 120 -18.81 -0.21 6.38
N ASN A 121 -19.20 -1.43 6.75
CA ASN A 121 -19.38 -1.78 8.15
C ASN A 121 -18.06 -1.62 8.93
N VAL A 122 -18.12 -0.97 10.10
CA VAL A 122 -16.94 -0.68 10.93
C VAL A 122 -16.14 -1.92 11.30
N LYS A 123 -16.77 -3.09 11.43
CA LYS A 123 -16.08 -4.35 11.72
C LYS A 123 -15.32 -4.85 10.51
N THR A 124 -15.92 -4.79 9.33
CA THR A 124 -15.26 -5.16 8.07
C THR A 124 -14.06 -4.26 7.78
N ILE A 125 -14.23 -2.94 7.95
CA ILE A 125 -13.13 -1.98 7.78
C ILE A 125 -11.96 -2.33 8.72
N LYS A 126 -12.23 -2.60 10.02
CA LYS A 126 -11.18 -2.97 10.97
C LYS A 126 -10.48 -4.28 10.58
N ASN A 127 -11.21 -5.28 10.12
CA ASN A 127 -10.63 -6.54 9.67
C ASN A 127 -9.72 -6.34 8.44
N ILE A 128 -10.16 -5.52 7.48
CA ILE A 128 -9.37 -5.18 6.30
C ILE A 128 -8.09 -4.41 6.70
N GLN A 129 -8.20 -3.42 7.59
CA GLN A 129 -7.05 -2.68 8.10
C GLN A 129 -6.02 -3.59 8.80
N GLU A 130 -6.49 -4.57 9.58
CA GLU A 130 -5.61 -5.55 10.22
C GLU A 130 -4.90 -6.42 9.18
N LEU A 131 -5.65 -6.99 8.23
CA LEU A 131 -5.11 -7.82 7.17
C LEU A 131 -4.12 -7.07 6.28
N ASN A 132 -4.37 -5.78 6.01
CA ASN A 132 -3.51 -4.96 5.16
C ASN A 132 -2.12 -4.67 5.77
N LYS A 133 -1.90 -5.00 7.06
CA LYS A 133 -0.56 -4.88 7.67
C LYS A 133 0.43 -5.90 7.11
N THR A 134 -0.05 -7.05 6.68
CA THR A 134 0.78 -8.20 6.27
C THR A 134 0.43 -8.77 4.90
N ASN A 135 -0.67 -8.32 4.27
CA ASN A 135 -1.17 -8.83 3.00
C ASN A 135 -1.44 -7.69 2.02
N ILE A 136 -1.77 -8.02 0.78
CA ILE A 136 -2.22 -7.07 -0.24
C ILE A 136 -3.73 -7.19 -0.42
N ILE A 137 -4.45 -6.14 -0.06
CA ILE A 137 -5.89 -6.05 -0.29
C ILE A 137 -6.14 -5.53 -1.70
N CYS A 138 -6.74 -6.36 -2.54
CA CYS A 138 -6.97 -6.10 -3.95
C CYS A 138 -8.40 -5.60 -4.18
N GLY A 139 -8.61 -4.29 -4.16
CA GLY A 139 -9.94 -3.67 -4.23
C GLY A 139 -10.66 -3.64 -2.88
N PRO A 140 -12.01 -3.58 -2.85
CA PRO A 140 -12.91 -3.57 -4.01
C PRO A 140 -12.93 -2.24 -4.76
N ARG A 141 -13.57 -2.21 -5.93
CA ARG A 141 -13.82 -1.00 -6.73
C ARG A 141 -15.29 -0.54 -6.58
N TYR A 142 -15.52 0.73 -6.93
CA TYR A 142 -16.88 1.22 -7.16
C TYR A 142 -17.42 0.66 -8.48
N GLY A 143 -18.65 0.18 -8.50
CA GLY A 143 -19.26 -0.35 -9.70
C GLY A 143 -20.61 -1.02 -9.46
N ASN A 144 -21.11 -1.74 -10.47
CA ASN A 144 -22.34 -2.50 -10.36
C ASN A 144 -22.16 -3.67 -9.39
N LEU A 145 -23.10 -3.82 -8.48
CA LEU A 145 -23.22 -4.90 -7.50
C LEU A 145 -24.30 -5.90 -7.96
N ASP A 146 -24.42 -7.03 -7.26
CA ASP A 146 -25.21 -8.19 -7.70
C ASP A 146 -26.70 -7.88 -7.96
N ILE A 147 -27.33 -7.09 -7.12
CA ILE A 147 -28.78 -6.78 -7.20
C ILE A 147 -29.11 -5.52 -8.01
N GLY A 148 -28.16 -5.05 -8.85
CA GLY A 148 -28.35 -3.88 -9.71
C GLY A 148 -27.99 -2.55 -9.06
N ASP A 149 -27.56 -2.54 -7.81
CA ASP A 149 -27.06 -1.37 -7.12
C ASP A 149 -25.68 -0.97 -7.61
N LYS A 150 -25.28 0.26 -7.32
CA LYS A 150 -23.92 0.75 -7.56
C LYS A 150 -23.29 1.19 -6.23
N GLY A 151 -22.06 0.73 -5.98
CA GLY A 151 -21.37 1.05 -4.76
C GLY A 151 -19.98 0.45 -4.69
N TYR A 152 -19.28 0.68 -3.57
CA TYR A 152 -18.04 0.00 -3.24
C TYR A 152 -18.32 -1.42 -2.78
N GLY A 153 -17.70 -2.41 -3.41
CA GLY A 153 -17.91 -3.84 -3.09
C GLY A 153 -17.65 -4.75 -4.29
N ARG A 154 -17.57 -4.16 -5.49
CA ARG A 154 -17.27 -4.87 -6.73
C ARG A 154 -15.85 -5.43 -6.70
N MET A 155 -15.75 -6.75 -6.77
CA MET A 155 -14.45 -7.42 -6.88
C MET A 155 -13.75 -7.03 -8.19
N LEU A 156 -12.44 -6.89 -8.16
CA LEU A 156 -11.60 -6.62 -9.33
C LEU A 156 -11.81 -7.66 -10.44
N GLU A 157 -11.53 -7.27 -11.69
CA GLU A 157 -11.53 -8.21 -12.82
C GLU A 157 -10.24 -9.05 -12.82
N PRO A 158 -10.24 -10.22 -13.50
CA PRO A 158 -9.08 -11.10 -13.58
C PRO A 158 -7.80 -10.41 -14.05
N GLU A 159 -7.90 -9.52 -15.04
CA GLU A 159 -6.78 -8.77 -15.60
C GLU A 159 -6.19 -7.80 -14.57
N GLU A 160 -7.05 -7.10 -13.79
CA GLU A 160 -6.62 -6.19 -12.73
C GLU A 160 -5.86 -6.95 -11.63
N ILE A 161 -6.36 -8.13 -11.22
CA ILE A 161 -5.69 -8.99 -10.22
C ILE A 161 -4.31 -9.43 -10.70
N LEU A 162 -4.20 -9.87 -11.96
CA LEU A 162 -2.92 -10.32 -12.49
C LEU A 162 -1.94 -9.17 -12.69
N SER A 163 -2.41 -7.97 -13.01
CA SER A 163 -1.60 -6.76 -13.05
C SER A 163 -0.95 -6.50 -11.68
N ILE A 164 -1.74 -6.60 -10.60
CA ILE A 164 -1.24 -6.46 -9.22
C ILE A 164 -0.18 -7.53 -8.90
N ILE A 165 -0.46 -8.79 -9.21
CA ILE A 165 0.44 -9.92 -8.96
C ILE A 165 1.75 -9.81 -9.75
N ASN A 166 1.70 -9.30 -10.98
CA ASN A 166 2.86 -9.17 -11.86
C ASN A 166 3.61 -7.84 -11.71
N LYS A 167 3.01 -6.84 -11.04
CA LYS A 167 3.57 -5.49 -10.88
C LYS A 167 3.89 -4.84 -12.25
N ASP A 168 2.92 -4.83 -13.16
CA ASP A 168 3.14 -4.45 -14.56
C ASP A 168 2.66 -3.03 -14.92
N LYS A 169 2.28 -2.21 -13.91
CA LYS A 169 1.81 -0.83 -14.10
C LYS A 169 2.92 0.22 -14.13
N GLY A 170 4.14 -0.14 -13.79
CA GLY A 170 5.28 0.77 -13.69
C GLY A 170 5.94 0.69 -12.32
N SER A 171 6.87 1.59 -12.05
CA SER A 171 7.67 1.59 -10.84
C SER A 171 7.61 2.93 -10.11
N ALA A 172 7.52 2.89 -8.78
CA ALA A 172 7.44 4.08 -7.97
C ALA A 172 8.30 4.00 -6.70
N ILE A 173 8.94 5.11 -6.34
CA ILE A 173 9.50 5.32 -5.01
C ILE A 173 8.49 6.14 -4.20
N VAL A 174 8.20 5.69 -2.98
CA VAL A 174 7.42 6.46 -1.99
C VAL A 174 8.28 6.66 -0.75
N THR A 175 8.46 7.91 -0.32
CA THR A 175 9.17 8.22 0.93
C THR A 175 8.18 8.48 2.07
N SER A 176 8.52 8.12 3.30
CA SER A 176 7.58 8.14 4.44
C SER A 176 8.28 8.38 5.78
N GLY A 177 7.64 9.13 6.66
CA GLY A 177 8.18 9.47 7.99
C GLY A 177 8.97 10.77 8.00
N GLY A 178 9.55 11.11 9.13
CA GLY A 178 10.41 12.28 9.30
C GLY A 178 11.90 11.92 9.26
N THR A 179 12.75 12.82 8.77
CA THR A 179 14.18 12.71 8.96
C THR A 179 14.57 13.08 10.40
N HIS A 180 15.65 12.49 10.89
CA HIS A 180 16.21 12.73 12.20
C HIS A 180 17.64 13.29 12.04
N GLU A 181 17.81 14.56 12.37
CA GLU A 181 19.14 15.21 12.32
C GLU A 181 19.76 15.12 13.71
N ASN A 182 20.86 14.41 13.83
CA ASN A 182 21.50 14.13 15.13
C ASN A 182 22.16 15.35 15.73
N ILE A 183 21.71 15.79 16.92
CA ILE A 183 22.40 16.79 17.75
C ILE A 183 23.63 16.17 18.43
N ASP A 184 23.43 14.98 18.99
CA ASP A 184 24.47 14.16 19.63
C ASP A 184 24.14 12.66 19.45
N ASP A 185 24.78 11.75 20.15
CA ASP A 185 24.52 10.31 20.05
C ASP A 185 23.14 9.89 20.61
N VAL A 186 22.38 10.81 21.21
CA VAL A 186 21.12 10.51 21.90
C VAL A 186 19.97 11.39 21.44
N LYS A 187 20.23 12.66 21.11
CA LYS A 187 19.22 13.66 20.79
C LYS A 187 19.19 13.98 19.32
N VAL A 188 17.98 14.21 18.80
CA VAL A 188 17.71 14.52 17.39
C VAL A 188 16.80 15.74 17.24
N ILE A 189 16.90 16.41 16.11
CA ILE A 189 15.87 17.32 15.58
C ILE A 189 15.08 16.52 14.55
N SER A 190 13.75 16.55 14.63
CA SER A 190 12.88 15.82 13.71
C SER A 190 11.53 16.52 13.55
N ASN A 191 10.88 16.28 12.43
CA ASN A 191 9.50 16.68 12.17
C ASN A 191 8.50 15.69 12.77
N LEU A 192 7.30 16.16 13.16
CA LEU A 192 6.25 15.35 13.79
C LEU A 192 5.49 14.44 12.79
N SER A 193 6.16 13.88 11.80
CA SER A 193 5.54 13.03 10.79
C SER A 193 5.39 11.60 11.30
N SER A 194 4.16 11.09 11.23
CA SER A 194 3.84 9.69 11.57
C SER A 194 4.07 8.70 10.42
N GLY A 195 4.37 9.17 9.21
CA GLY A 195 4.53 8.34 8.00
C GLY A 195 3.23 7.73 7.46
N LYS A 196 2.07 7.88 8.12
CA LYS A 196 0.83 7.22 7.73
C LYS A 196 0.39 7.51 6.29
N GLN A 197 0.56 8.75 5.80
CA GLN A 197 0.16 9.10 4.44
C GLN A 197 1.05 8.43 3.38
N GLY A 198 2.37 8.46 3.54
CA GLY A 198 3.31 7.77 2.65
C GLY A 198 3.08 6.26 2.65
N ARG A 199 2.80 5.67 3.82
CA ARG A 199 2.44 4.24 3.95
C ARG A 199 1.15 3.92 3.17
N ALA A 200 0.09 4.73 3.30
CA ALA A 200 -1.17 4.53 2.58
C ALA A 200 -0.98 4.62 1.07
N ILE A 201 -0.18 5.58 0.58
CA ILE A 201 0.15 5.71 -0.85
C ILE A 201 0.90 4.48 -1.36
N ALA A 202 1.87 3.98 -0.60
CA ALA A 202 2.63 2.80 -1.01
C ALA A 202 1.74 1.55 -1.10
N PHE A 203 0.80 1.35 -0.16
CA PHE A 203 -0.18 0.27 -0.25
C PHE A 203 -1.13 0.44 -1.44
N GLU A 204 -1.60 1.66 -1.71
CA GLU A 204 -2.48 1.93 -2.85
C GLU A 204 -1.78 1.62 -4.18
N LEU A 205 -0.52 2.00 -4.33
CA LEU A 205 0.28 1.67 -5.52
C LEU A 205 0.48 0.17 -5.69
N LEU A 206 0.81 -0.55 -4.60
CA LEU A 206 0.90 -2.01 -4.63
C LEU A 206 -0.42 -2.65 -5.05
N ALA A 207 -1.54 -2.16 -4.49
CA ALA A 207 -2.89 -2.63 -4.82
C ALA A 207 -3.33 -2.26 -6.24
N ARG A 208 -2.60 -1.40 -6.94
CA ARG A 208 -2.80 -1.08 -8.36
C ARG A 208 -1.80 -1.75 -9.30
N GLY A 209 -0.85 -2.52 -8.79
CA GLY A 209 0.10 -3.29 -9.59
C GLY A 209 1.39 -2.55 -9.94
N TYR A 210 1.75 -1.52 -9.18
CA TYR A 210 3.06 -0.88 -9.31
C TYR A 210 4.15 -1.66 -8.56
N ASP A 211 5.36 -1.63 -9.07
CA ASP A 211 6.54 -2.07 -8.31
C ASP A 211 7.01 -0.93 -7.41
N VAL A 212 6.83 -1.11 -6.10
CA VAL A 212 7.04 -0.05 -5.10
C VAL A 212 8.35 -0.24 -4.36
N THR A 213 9.21 0.78 -4.40
CA THR A 213 10.31 0.94 -3.45
C THR A 213 9.87 1.92 -2.35
N TYR A 214 9.74 1.40 -1.13
CA TYR A 214 9.26 2.14 0.02
C TYR A 214 10.41 2.59 0.90
N PHE A 215 10.72 3.89 0.85
CA PHE A 215 11.67 4.54 1.73
C PHE A 215 10.98 4.98 3.01
N HIS A 216 11.40 4.47 4.14
CA HIS A 216 10.77 4.79 5.42
C HIS A 216 11.78 5.22 6.47
N SER A 217 11.40 6.19 7.30
CA SER A 217 12.18 6.51 8.50
C SER A 217 12.37 5.25 9.35
N ASN A 218 13.50 5.13 10.03
CA ASN A 218 13.82 4.01 10.91
C ASN A 218 12.80 3.79 12.06
N THR A 219 11.93 4.76 12.30
CA THR A 219 10.82 4.68 13.27
C THR A 219 9.51 4.17 12.68
N ILE A 220 9.47 3.94 11.36
CA ILE A 220 8.29 3.47 10.62
C ILE A 220 8.51 2.03 10.20
N GLU A 221 7.46 1.20 10.34
CA GLU A 221 7.51 -0.19 9.91
C GLU A 221 7.59 -0.32 8.39
N SER A 222 8.28 -1.36 7.94
CA SER A 222 8.27 -1.82 6.54
C SER A 222 6.86 -2.22 6.10
N ILE A 223 6.66 -2.35 4.81
CA ILE A 223 5.40 -2.84 4.23
C ILE A 223 5.63 -4.10 3.39
N PRO A 224 4.69 -5.05 3.38
CA PRO A 224 4.82 -6.27 2.60
C PRO A 224 4.82 -5.95 1.09
N HIS A 225 5.45 -6.81 0.30
CA HIS A 225 5.58 -6.74 -1.16
C HIS A 225 6.31 -5.54 -1.75
N ALA A 226 6.70 -4.54 -0.95
CA ALA A 226 7.55 -3.45 -1.39
C ALA A 226 9.04 -3.79 -1.21
N ASN A 227 9.88 -3.13 -1.99
CA ASN A 227 11.30 -3.08 -1.71
C ASN A 227 11.56 -2.03 -0.62
N ASN A 228 11.72 -2.47 0.64
CA ASN A 228 11.83 -1.58 1.79
C ASN A 228 13.26 -1.09 1.99
N ILE A 229 13.43 0.23 2.15
CA ILE A 229 14.71 0.89 2.42
C ILE A 229 14.52 1.87 3.58
N SER A 230 15.16 1.61 4.70
CA SER A 230 15.12 2.53 5.85
C SER A 230 16.09 3.69 5.68
N PHE A 231 15.78 4.84 6.27
CA PHE A 231 16.67 5.99 6.39
C PHE A 231 16.52 6.64 7.77
N THR A 232 17.53 7.38 8.18
CA THR A 232 17.52 8.16 9.40
C THR A 232 17.58 9.66 9.08
N SER A 233 18.66 10.15 8.47
CA SER A 233 18.85 11.57 8.17
C SER A 233 18.47 11.96 6.75
N SER A 234 18.34 13.26 6.51
CA SER A 234 18.14 13.84 5.17
C SER A 234 19.26 13.46 4.19
N ASN A 235 20.49 13.48 4.64
CA ASN A 235 21.65 13.13 3.81
C ASN A 235 21.64 11.63 3.43
N GLU A 236 21.29 10.75 4.38
CA GLU A 236 21.15 9.32 4.10
C GLU A 236 20.02 9.07 3.10
N LEU A 237 18.87 9.75 3.27
CA LEU A 237 17.75 9.67 2.34
C LEU A 237 18.17 10.10 0.94
N LEU A 238 18.83 11.25 0.79
CA LEU A 238 19.31 11.75 -0.50
C LEU A 238 20.26 10.77 -1.18
N THR A 239 21.22 10.24 -0.44
CA THR A 239 22.23 9.29 -0.96
C THR A 239 21.55 8.02 -1.49
N LYS A 240 20.67 7.43 -0.70
CA LYS A 240 19.94 6.20 -1.09
C LYS A 240 18.94 6.44 -2.23
N LEU A 241 18.30 7.61 -2.28
CA LEU A 241 17.43 7.97 -3.40
C LEU A 241 18.21 8.06 -4.70
N LYS A 242 19.39 8.69 -4.74
CA LYS A 242 20.24 8.77 -5.94
C LYS A 242 20.63 7.40 -6.51
N GLU A 243 20.81 6.40 -5.64
CA GLU A 243 21.12 5.03 -6.05
C GLU A 243 19.94 4.33 -6.71
N LYS A 244 18.70 4.62 -6.28
CA LYS A 244 17.51 3.87 -6.68
C LYS A 244 16.69 4.54 -7.78
N ILE A 245 16.68 5.86 -7.86
CA ILE A 245 15.80 6.63 -8.75
C ILE A 245 16.01 6.34 -10.23
N ARG A 246 17.22 5.92 -10.65
CA ARG A 246 17.58 5.66 -12.04
C ARG A 246 16.62 4.67 -12.73
N ASN A 247 16.19 3.67 -12.00
CA ASN A 247 15.38 2.55 -12.50
C ASN A 247 13.90 2.66 -12.11
N VAL A 248 13.42 3.86 -11.81
CA VAL A 248 12.06 4.10 -11.32
C VAL A 248 11.41 5.20 -12.16
N ASP A 249 10.11 5.09 -12.40
CA ASP A 249 9.37 6.03 -13.24
C ASP A 249 8.91 7.27 -12.45
N THR A 250 8.52 7.06 -11.18
CA THR A 250 7.88 8.08 -10.36
C THR A 250 8.47 8.17 -8.96
N LEU A 251 8.69 9.39 -8.44
CA LEU A 251 9.05 9.67 -7.05
C LEU A 251 7.91 10.42 -6.34
N ILE A 252 7.35 9.84 -5.29
CA ILE A 252 6.38 10.48 -4.39
C ILE A 252 7.06 10.82 -3.07
N MET A 253 7.36 12.10 -2.88
CA MET A 253 8.11 12.62 -1.74
C MET A 253 7.16 13.00 -0.61
N ALA A 254 6.69 11.99 0.15
CA ALA A 254 5.77 12.18 1.29
C ALA A 254 6.49 12.20 2.66
N ALA A 255 7.80 12.00 2.69
CA ALA A 255 8.60 12.17 3.89
C ALA A 255 8.69 13.64 4.30
N ALA A 256 8.63 13.90 5.60
CA ALA A 256 8.82 15.21 6.18
C ALA A 256 10.34 15.45 6.44
N VAL A 257 11.02 15.94 5.42
CA VAL A 257 12.44 16.29 5.51
C VAL A 257 12.60 17.54 6.37
N SER A 258 13.59 17.54 7.26
CA SER A 258 13.91 18.73 8.05
C SER A 258 14.49 19.84 7.16
N ASP A 259 13.95 21.06 7.30
CA ASP A 259 14.47 22.23 6.59
C ASP A 259 15.85 22.66 7.08
N PHE A 260 16.23 22.21 8.28
CA PHE A 260 17.49 22.52 8.91
C PHE A 260 18.22 21.26 9.38
N THR A 261 19.54 21.30 9.31
CA THR A 261 20.45 20.31 9.91
C THR A 261 21.31 20.95 10.99
N VAL A 262 22.07 20.16 11.72
CA VAL A 262 22.96 20.60 12.77
C VAL A 262 24.26 19.80 12.72
N ASN A 263 25.37 20.45 13.03
CA ASN A 263 26.65 19.76 13.18
C ASN A 263 26.61 18.87 14.43
N LYS A 264 26.68 17.54 14.22
CA LYS A 264 26.64 16.57 15.31
C LYS A 264 27.74 16.75 16.29
N LEU A 265 27.41 16.82 17.59
CA LEU A 265 28.34 16.84 18.71
C LEU A 265 28.73 15.41 19.11
N ASP A 266 30.01 15.20 19.44
CA ASP A 266 30.51 13.90 19.85
C ASP A 266 30.01 13.50 21.25
N GLY A 267 29.56 12.24 21.37
CA GLY A 267 29.06 11.65 22.59
C GLY A 267 27.76 12.27 23.08
N LYS A 268 27.37 12.01 24.32
CA LYS A 268 26.14 12.54 24.93
C LYS A 268 26.41 13.90 25.59
N VAL A 269 25.76 14.96 25.14
CA VAL A 269 25.78 16.26 25.79
C VAL A 269 25.02 16.19 27.12
N LYS A 270 25.76 16.46 28.23
CA LYS A 270 25.26 16.43 29.60
C LYS A 270 24.73 17.81 30.02
N ARG A 271 23.67 17.82 30.84
CA ARG A 271 23.01 19.03 31.36
C ARG A 271 23.85 19.86 32.34
N ASP A 272 24.90 19.26 32.93
CA ASP A 272 25.80 19.90 33.88
C ASP A 272 26.71 20.93 33.21
N LYS A 273 26.75 20.98 31.88
CA LYS A 273 27.49 22.00 31.10
C LYS A 273 26.74 23.33 30.90
N GLY A 274 25.54 23.47 31.49
CA GLY A 274 24.73 24.68 31.37
C GLY A 274 23.80 24.65 30.12
N SER A 275 23.51 25.83 29.57
CA SER A 275 22.68 25.95 28.33
C SER A 275 23.43 25.42 27.11
N LEU A 276 22.71 24.78 26.21
CA LEU A 276 23.19 24.33 24.91
C LEU A 276 22.60 25.22 23.82
N SER A 277 23.46 25.90 23.07
CA SER A 277 23.08 26.63 21.85
C SER A 277 23.41 25.76 20.64
N LEU A 278 22.47 25.67 19.72
CA LEU A 278 22.62 24.94 18.46
C LEU A 278 22.60 25.94 17.30
N GLU A 279 23.55 25.83 16.42
CA GLU A 279 23.57 26.52 15.14
C GLU A 279 22.91 25.59 14.12
N LEU A 280 21.81 26.06 13.53
CA LEU A 280 21.04 25.31 12.53
C LEU A 280 21.42 25.83 11.15
N GLU A 281 21.86 24.93 10.28
CA GLU A 281 22.21 25.24 8.90
C GLU A 281 21.05 24.81 7.97
N PRO A 282 20.72 25.58 6.92
CA PRO A 282 19.72 25.18 5.93
C PRO A 282 20.10 23.84 5.28
N ASN A 283 19.11 22.95 5.19
CA ASN A 283 19.28 21.65 4.57
C ASN A 283 19.03 21.74 3.05
N LEU A 284 19.57 20.78 2.29
CA LEU A 284 19.30 20.68 0.86
C LEU A 284 17.84 20.28 0.60
N ASP A 285 17.20 20.92 -0.38
CA ASP A 285 15.91 20.43 -0.89
C ASP A 285 16.14 19.16 -1.70
N ILE A 286 15.81 18.01 -1.09
CA ILE A 286 16.07 16.68 -1.65
C ILE A 286 15.33 16.51 -2.99
N VAL A 287 14.04 16.89 -3.08
CA VAL A 287 13.25 16.65 -4.29
C VAL A 287 13.76 17.51 -5.45
N LYS A 288 14.12 18.77 -5.18
CA LYS A 288 14.73 19.68 -6.17
C LYS A 288 16.07 19.11 -6.66
N THR A 289 16.93 18.69 -5.73
CA THR A 289 18.26 18.13 -6.05
C THR A 289 18.14 16.85 -6.91
N ILE A 290 17.20 15.98 -6.59
CA ILE A 290 16.97 14.74 -7.36
C ILE A 290 16.39 15.08 -8.74
N LYS A 291 15.43 16.02 -8.85
CA LYS A 291 14.81 16.42 -10.13
C LYS A 291 15.85 17.05 -11.07
N GLU A 292 16.78 17.84 -10.57
CA GLU A 292 17.86 18.43 -11.37
C GLU A 292 18.80 17.37 -11.96
N GLU A 293 19.11 16.32 -11.18
CA GLU A 293 19.98 15.22 -11.63
C GLU A 293 19.26 14.18 -12.51
N PHE A 294 17.95 13.98 -12.31
CA PHE A 294 17.12 12.99 -13.02
C PHE A 294 15.82 13.61 -13.56
N PRO A 295 15.89 14.53 -14.56
CA PRO A 295 14.75 15.35 -14.99
C PRO A 295 13.61 14.55 -15.64
N ASP A 296 13.89 13.37 -16.20
CA ASP A 296 12.95 12.57 -17.01
C ASP A 296 11.94 11.76 -16.20
N LYS A 297 11.99 11.87 -14.86
CA LYS A 297 11.08 11.16 -13.97
C LYS A 297 9.88 12.02 -13.56
N LYS A 298 8.79 11.40 -13.15
CA LYS A 298 7.63 12.10 -12.58
C LYS A 298 7.87 12.36 -11.09
N TYR A 299 7.58 13.58 -10.64
CA TYR A 299 7.83 14.02 -9.27
C TYR A 299 6.57 14.56 -8.61
N ILE A 300 6.19 14.00 -7.50
CA ILE A 300 5.10 14.45 -6.65
C ILE A 300 5.66 14.82 -5.28
N ALA A 301 5.49 16.07 -4.87
CA ALA A 301 5.93 16.55 -3.57
C ALA A 301 4.74 16.85 -2.65
N PHE A 302 5.01 16.88 -1.35
CA PHE A 302 4.05 17.28 -0.33
C PHE A 302 4.42 18.63 0.26
N SER A 303 3.39 19.43 0.58
CA SER A 303 3.52 20.71 1.26
C SER A 303 2.57 20.78 2.43
N ALA A 304 3.12 20.68 3.65
CA ALA A 304 2.38 20.98 4.87
C ALA A 304 2.37 22.50 5.08
N GLN A 305 1.18 23.09 5.22
CA GLN A 305 0.99 24.53 5.35
C GLN A 305 0.07 24.86 6.54
N THR A 306 0.08 26.11 6.97
CA THR A 306 -0.79 26.62 8.03
C THR A 306 -2.01 27.37 7.49
N ASN A 307 -2.18 27.40 6.16
CA ASN A 307 -3.29 28.02 5.45
C ASN A 307 -3.77 27.11 4.31
N ASN A 308 -4.80 27.52 3.59
CA ASN A 308 -5.38 26.80 2.47
C ASN A 308 -5.04 27.45 1.11
N GLU A 309 -3.97 28.27 1.04
CA GLU A 309 -3.55 28.92 -0.20
C GLU A 309 -2.90 27.93 -1.15
N LEU A 310 -3.19 28.08 -2.44
CA LEU A 310 -2.55 27.33 -3.51
C LEU A 310 -1.14 27.89 -3.73
N ASN A 311 -0.13 27.09 -3.46
CA ASN A 311 1.27 27.53 -3.48
C ASN A 311 1.97 27.13 -4.80
N PHE A 312 1.63 27.81 -5.88
CA PHE A 312 2.25 27.58 -7.19
C PHE A 312 3.75 27.97 -7.21
N ASP A 313 4.13 28.98 -6.44
CA ASP A 313 5.55 29.38 -6.34
C ASP A 313 6.40 28.24 -5.77
N LYS A 314 5.89 27.54 -4.75
CA LYS A 314 6.58 26.39 -4.16
C LYS A 314 6.66 25.18 -5.11
N LEU A 315 5.63 24.95 -5.92
CA LEU A 315 5.66 23.93 -6.96
C LEU A 315 6.74 24.23 -7.98
N ASN A 316 6.79 25.48 -8.47
CA ASN A 316 7.76 25.93 -9.46
C ASN A 316 9.19 25.92 -8.90
N ASP A 317 9.40 26.39 -7.66
CA ASP A 317 10.72 26.40 -7.01
C ASP A 317 11.27 24.98 -6.82
N LYS A 318 10.40 24.01 -6.45
CA LYS A 318 10.76 22.60 -6.37
C LYS A 318 10.87 21.92 -7.74
N ASN A 319 10.35 22.54 -8.79
CA ASN A 319 10.29 22.02 -10.16
C ASN A 319 9.66 20.62 -10.24
N VAL A 320 8.57 20.39 -9.49
CA VAL A 320 7.84 19.11 -9.48
C VAL A 320 6.63 19.13 -10.39
N ASP A 321 6.14 17.96 -10.79
CA ASP A 321 5.00 17.83 -11.69
C ASP A 321 3.68 18.07 -10.94
N TYR A 322 3.61 17.60 -9.67
CA TYR A 322 2.43 17.79 -8.80
C TYR A 322 2.86 18.16 -7.38
N LEU A 323 2.06 19.03 -6.74
CA LEU A 323 2.21 19.37 -5.34
C LEU A 323 0.92 19.00 -4.58
N VAL A 324 1.03 18.15 -3.59
CA VAL A 324 -0.05 17.79 -2.67
C VAL A 324 0.04 18.67 -1.43
N ILE A 325 -0.95 19.53 -1.25
CA ILE A 325 -1.02 20.52 -0.18
C ILE A 325 -1.95 20.03 0.93
N ASN A 326 -1.53 20.12 2.18
CA ASN A 326 -2.38 19.87 3.34
C ASN A 326 -2.22 20.94 4.41
N ASN A 327 -3.33 21.35 5.02
CA ASN A 327 -3.33 22.31 6.13
C ASN A 327 -3.17 21.58 7.47
N ILE A 328 -2.04 21.79 8.14
CA ILE A 328 -1.71 21.13 9.42
C ILE A 328 -2.49 21.68 10.62
N LEU A 329 -3.13 22.86 10.51
CA LEU A 329 -4.00 23.38 11.55
C LEU A 329 -5.37 22.69 11.54
N GLU A 330 -5.85 22.31 10.34
CA GLU A 330 -7.08 21.52 10.18
C GLU A 330 -6.82 20.03 10.38
N ASN A 331 -5.64 19.54 9.98
CA ASN A 331 -5.28 18.12 9.97
C ASN A 331 -3.96 17.91 10.69
N LYS A 332 -4.00 17.74 12.01
CA LYS A 332 -2.80 17.56 12.85
C LYS A 332 -1.97 16.35 12.39
N PHE A 333 -0.65 16.48 12.53
CA PHE A 333 0.26 15.35 12.33
C PHE A 333 -0.19 14.14 13.17
N GLY A 334 -0.13 12.94 12.58
CA GLY A 334 -0.53 11.70 13.25
C GLY A 334 -2.01 11.35 13.20
N SER A 335 -2.92 12.26 12.75
CA SER A 335 -4.34 11.95 12.59
C SER A 335 -4.58 10.84 11.57
N GLU A 336 -5.70 10.11 11.70
CA GLU A 336 -6.12 9.06 10.74
C GLU A 336 -6.69 9.69 9.45
N ASN A 337 -7.33 10.84 9.55
CA ASN A 337 -7.93 11.55 8.43
C ASN A 337 -7.03 12.66 7.91
N ASN A 338 -7.27 13.06 6.64
CA ASN A 338 -6.61 14.18 6.01
C ASN A 338 -7.57 14.89 5.03
N LYS A 339 -7.27 16.15 4.71
CA LYS A 339 -7.88 16.93 3.62
C LYS A 339 -6.72 17.49 2.80
N ILE A 340 -6.79 17.35 1.47
CA ILE A 340 -5.72 17.78 0.57
C ILE A 340 -6.26 18.58 -0.61
N GLN A 341 -5.36 19.35 -1.19
CA GLN A 341 -5.47 19.92 -2.55
C GLN A 341 -4.31 19.39 -3.39
N ILE A 342 -4.55 19.11 -4.66
CA ILE A 342 -3.52 18.71 -5.64
C ILE A 342 -3.47 19.78 -6.72
N ILE A 343 -2.28 20.33 -6.92
CA ILE A 343 -2.03 21.29 -8.01
C ILE A 343 -0.97 20.74 -8.96
N ASP A 344 -1.10 21.10 -10.25
CA ASP A 344 -0.04 21.04 -11.24
C ASP A 344 0.50 22.46 -11.53
N LYS A 345 1.21 22.64 -12.63
CA LYS A 345 1.82 23.92 -13.01
C LYS A 345 0.81 25.05 -13.18
N ASP A 346 -0.41 24.73 -13.61
CA ASP A 346 -1.37 25.71 -14.09
C ASP A 346 -2.65 25.72 -13.26
N ASN A 347 -3.02 24.63 -12.62
CA ASN A 347 -4.37 24.44 -12.08
C ASN A 347 -4.42 23.75 -10.72
N LEU A 348 -5.54 23.99 -10.01
CA LEU A 348 -6.03 23.09 -8.97
C LEU A 348 -6.69 21.88 -9.64
N ILE A 349 -6.05 20.72 -9.53
CA ILE A 349 -6.53 19.47 -10.13
C ILE A 349 -7.62 18.83 -9.30
N PHE A 350 -7.44 18.82 -7.98
CA PHE A 350 -8.35 18.13 -7.06
C PHE A 350 -8.35 18.76 -5.67
N GLU A 351 -9.51 18.78 -5.03
CA GLU A 351 -9.67 19.08 -3.61
C GLU A 351 -10.53 18.02 -2.94
N SER A 352 -10.02 17.43 -1.86
CA SER A 352 -10.75 16.40 -1.10
C SER A 352 -11.63 17.00 0.00
N LYS A 353 -12.58 16.20 0.49
CA LYS A 353 -13.16 16.37 1.83
C LYS A 353 -12.19 15.79 2.86
N LEU A 354 -12.51 15.99 4.15
CA LEU A 354 -11.81 15.32 5.25
C LEU A 354 -12.20 13.84 5.26
N VAL A 355 -11.28 12.97 4.84
CA VAL A 355 -11.47 11.51 4.71
C VAL A 355 -10.24 10.77 5.23
N SER A 356 -10.31 9.44 5.32
CA SER A 356 -9.17 8.64 5.78
C SER A 356 -7.96 8.75 4.83
N LYS A 357 -6.76 8.50 5.35
CA LYS A 357 -5.52 8.57 4.56
C LYS A 357 -5.45 7.53 3.45
N GLU A 358 -6.14 6.43 3.59
CA GLU A 358 -6.30 5.42 2.54
C GLU A 358 -7.12 5.97 1.37
N VAL A 359 -8.24 6.64 1.66
CA VAL A 359 -9.06 7.31 0.64
C VAL A 359 -8.29 8.47 0.00
N ILE A 360 -7.52 9.23 0.78
CA ILE A 360 -6.61 10.26 0.26
C ILE A 360 -5.57 9.66 -0.69
N ALA A 361 -4.98 8.51 -0.34
CA ALA A 361 -4.02 7.83 -1.20
C ALA A 361 -4.65 7.45 -2.55
N SER A 362 -5.88 6.90 -2.55
CA SER A 362 -6.62 6.62 -3.78
C SER A 362 -6.86 7.89 -4.59
N HIS A 363 -7.33 8.97 -3.97
CA HIS A 363 -7.55 10.25 -4.66
C HIS A 363 -6.26 10.81 -5.28
N ILE A 364 -5.11 10.70 -4.58
CA ILE A 364 -3.84 11.14 -5.15
C ILE A 364 -3.54 10.36 -6.42
N ILE A 365 -3.58 9.03 -6.37
CA ILE A 365 -3.23 8.20 -7.53
C ILE A 365 -4.25 8.30 -8.67
N ASP A 366 -5.51 8.63 -8.38
CA ASP A 366 -6.56 8.84 -9.41
C ASP A 366 -6.41 10.18 -10.15
N ASN A 367 -5.73 11.18 -9.56
CA ASN A 367 -5.66 12.54 -10.08
C ASN A 367 -4.23 12.95 -10.54
N ILE A 368 -3.28 12.05 -10.53
CA ILE A 368 -1.94 12.26 -11.07
C ILE A 368 -1.67 11.27 -12.20
N ASP A 369 -1.01 11.75 -13.27
CA ASP A 369 -0.52 10.87 -14.34
C ASP A 369 0.80 10.20 -13.89
N MET A 370 0.83 8.88 -13.87
CA MET A 370 1.99 8.08 -13.46
C MET A 370 2.50 7.18 -14.59
#